data_f39d2a0b79549abf8b296180ade05964
#
_entry.id   f39d2a0b79549abf8b296180ade05964
#
_cell.length_a   1.000
_cell.length_b   1.000
_cell.length_c   1.000
_cell.angle_alpha   90.00
_cell.angle_beta   90.00
_cell.angle_gamma   90.00
#
_symmetry.space_group_name_H-M   'P 1'
#
loop_
_entity.id
_entity.type
_entity.pdbx_description
1 polymer ?
#
loop_
_entity_poly.entity_id
_entity_poly.type
_entity_poly.pdbx_seq_one_letter_code
_entity_poly.pdbx_strand_id
1 'polypeptide(L)'
;LIEQTRETLVDMGKLTPKWQQAALKPLASPKLLRVGSVALAIANKTGLLPDRLGLPDDLPIRQEPLVASGDDVWMFTGCVMDAWQRDVHQATQRVIEAAGFGVRPTSDAAPCCGALQSHAGMGSEARKLATKVMRSLGDKPILVNSAGCGAAMKDYGHLLGTDEARAFSARVFDVSEFLADHVDKFPTVKP
;
A
#
# COMPACT_ATOMS: atom_id res chain seq x y z
N LEU A 1 18.25 10.06 4.76
CA LEU A 1 18.86 11.32 4.31
C LEU A 1 17.99 12.06 3.29
N ILE A 2 17.59 11.44 2.15
CA ILE A 2 16.80 12.11 1.09
C ILE A 2 15.44 12.60 1.63
N GLU A 3 14.72 11.77 2.36
CA GLU A 3 13.40 12.12 2.90
C GLU A 3 13.48 13.28 3.91
N GLN A 4 14.48 13.28 4.78
CA GLN A 4 14.73 14.38 5.73
C GLN A 4 15.05 15.69 5.00
N THR A 5 15.84 15.63 3.92
CA THR A 5 16.12 16.81 3.08
C THR A 5 14.83 17.34 2.44
N ARG A 6 13.97 16.46 1.93
CA ARG A 6 12.67 16.84 1.36
C ARG A 6 11.77 17.50 2.40
N GLU A 7 11.68 16.95 3.62
CA GLU A 7 10.92 17.54 4.71
C GLU A 7 11.41 18.95 5.02
N THR A 8 12.73 19.16 5.16
CA THR A 8 13.33 20.48 5.36
C THR A 8 12.98 21.46 4.22
N LEU A 9 13.04 21.02 2.97
CA LEU A 9 12.70 21.85 1.81
C LEU A 9 11.21 22.23 1.76
N VAL A 10 10.32 21.33 2.20
CA VAL A 10 8.89 21.63 2.32
C VAL A 10 8.65 22.67 3.41
N ASP A 11 9.29 22.54 4.56
CA ASP A 11 9.19 23.52 5.67
C ASP A 11 9.70 24.90 5.26
N MET A 12 10.73 24.95 4.41
CA MET A 12 11.24 26.18 3.78
C MET A 12 10.35 26.73 2.65
N GLY A 13 9.27 26.01 2.29
CA GLY A 13 8.40 26.39 1.17
C GLY A 13 9.01 26.24 -0.22
N LYS A 14 10.13 25.48 -0.35
CA LYS A 14 10.88 25.28 -1.59
C LYS A 14 10.49 24.00 -2.36
N LEU A 15 9.71 23.13 -1.75
CA LEU A 15 9.25 21.87 -2.32
C LEU A 15 7.77 21.68 -1.96
N THR A 16 7.03 20.93 -2.80
CA THR A 16 5.63 20.51 -2.58
C THR A 16 4.72 21.68 -2.10
N PRO A 17 4.24 22.52 -3.02
CA PRO A 17 3.39 23.66 -2.68
C PRO A 17 2.10 23.22 -1.96
N LYS A 18 1.49 24.11 -1.16
CA LYS A 18 0.33 23.80 -0.31
C LYS A 18 -0.85 23.17 -1.05
N TRP A 19 -1.10 23.56 -2.30
CA TRP A 19 -2.16 22.93 -3.11
C TRP A 19 -1.88 21.46 -3.41
N GLN A 20 -0.61 21.10 -3.68
CA GLN A 20 -0.18 19.72 -3.93
C GLN A 20 -0.27 18.90 -2.63
N GLN A 21 0.14 19.45 -1.49
CA GLN A 21 -0.04 18.82 -0.18
C GLN A 21 -1.53 18.52 0.09
N ALA A 22 -2.41 19.48 -0.22
CA ALA A 22 -3.85 19.30 -0.09
C ALA A 22 -4.39 18.20 -1.05
N ALA A 23 -3.87 18.12 -2.27
CA ALA A 23 -4.26 17.10 -3.25
C ALA A 23 -3.80 15.67 -2.87
N LEU A 24 -2.70 15.53 -2.11
CA LEU A 24 -2.19 14.23 -1.67
C LEU A 24 -2.96 13.65 -0.47
N LYS A 25 -3.62 14.49 0.35
CA LYS A 25 -4.37 14.04 1.53
C LYS A 25 -5.52 13.06 1.22
N PRO A 26 -6.38 13.29 0.21
CA PRO A 26 -7.44 12.36 -0.15
C PRO A 26 -6.94 10.97 -0.56
N LEU A 27 -5.73 10.87 -1.13
CA LEU A 27 -5.15 9.59 -1.55
C LEU A 27 -4.85 8.65 -0.37
N ALA A 28 -4.69 9.19 0.83
CA ALA A 28 -4.53 8.41 2.06
C ALA A 28 -5.87 7.94 2.66
N SER A 29 -7.02 8.37 2.10
CA SER A 29 -8.35 7.99 2.55
C SER A 29 -8.96 6.95 1.62
N PRO A 30 -9.15 5.69 2.06
CA PRO A 30 -9.68 4.63 1.20
C PRO A 30 -11.06 4.95 0.63
N LYS A 31 -11.92 5.56 1.45
CA LYS A 31 -13.28 5.93 1.03
C LYS A 31 -13.28 6.98 -0.06
N LEU A 32 -12.50 8.05 0.11
CA LEU A 32 -12.40 9.12 -0.90
C LEU A 32 -11.73 8.61 -2.17
N LEU A 33 -10.70 7.76 -2.04
CA LEU A 33 -10.02 7.19 -3.18
C LEU A 33 -10.94 6.26 -3.98
N ARG A 34 -11.72 5.38 -3.32
CA ARG A 34 -12.69 4.50 -4.00
C ARG A 34 -13.77 5.30 -4.73
N VAL A 35 -14.39 6.27 -4.07
CA VAL A 35 -15.44 7.11 -4.70
C VAL A 35 -14.85 7.91 -5.86
N GLY A 36 -13.68 8.53 -5.67
CA GLY A 36 -12.97 9.26 -6.71
C GLY A 36 -12.57 8.37 -7.89
N SER A 37 -12.11 7.14 -7.62
CA SER A 37 -11.75 6.18 -8.68
C SER A 37 -12.94 5.74 -9.50
N VAL A 38 -14.10 5.50 -8.88
CA VAL A 38 -15.33 5.15 -9.61
C VAL A 38 -15.79 6.32 -10.47
N ALA A 39 -15.79 7.55 -9.94
CA ALA A 39 -16.12 8.75 -10.69
C ALA A 39 -15.17 8.94 -11.90
N LEU A 40 -13.86 8.73 -11.66
CA LEU A 40 -12.83 8.80 -12.69
C LEU A 40 -13.04 7.72 -13.78
N ALA A 41 -13.34 6.49 -13.39
CA ALA A 41 -13.61 5.39 -14.30
C ALA A 41 -14.84 5.66 -15.20
N ILE A 42 -15.91 6.22 -14.61
CA ILE A 42 -17.10 6.61 -15.36
C ILE A 42 -16.79 7.73 -16.35
N ALA A 43 -16.08 8.78 -15.89
CA ALA A 43 -15.71 9.92 -16.72
C ALA A 43 -14.78 9.49 -17.89
N ASN A 44 -13.85 8.56 -17.64
CA ASN A 44 -12.98 8.00 -18.67
C ASN A 44 -13.79 7.22 -19.72
N LYS A 45 -14.67 6.31 -19.28
CA LYS A 45 -15.50 5.50 -20.18
C LYS A 45 -16.52 6.31 -21.00
N THR A 46 -16.94 7.47 -20.49
CA THR A 46 -17.88 8.36 -21.21
C THR A 46 -17.18 9.36 -22.13
N GLY A 47 -15.85 9.32 -22.23
CA GLY A 47 -15.08 10.24 -23.07
C GLY A 47 -15.03 11.69 -22.55
N LEU A 48 -15.41 11.92 -21.29
CA LEU A 48 -15.35 13.24 -20.65
C LEU A 48 -13.93 13.69 -20.33
N LEU A 49 -12.97 12.74 -20.28
CA LEU A 49 -11.57 13.01 -19.98
C LEU A 49 -10.72 12.96 -21.24
N PRO A 50 -9.77 13.88 -21.39
CA PRO A 50 -8.87 13.86 -22.53
C PRO A 50 -7.89 12.67 -22.44
N ASP A 51 -7.65 11.96 -23.56
CA ASP A 51 -6.74 10.80 -23.66
C ASP A 51 -5.32 11.09 -23.19
N ARG A 52 -4.87 12.36 -23.28
CA ARG A 52 -3.56 12.82 -22.79
C ARG A 52 -3.35 12.67 -21.29
N LEU A 53 -4.38 12.36 -20.50
CA LEU A 53 -4.22 12.06 -19.07
C LEU A 53 -3.58 10.68 -18.83
N GLY A 54 -3.51 9.82 -19.85
CA GLY A 54 -2.85 8.51 -19.77
C GLY A 54 -3.46 7.60 -18.71
N LEU A 55 -4.77 7.73 -18.47
CA LEU A 55 -5.47 6.84 -17.53
C LEU A 55 -5.67 5.46 -18.15
N PRO A 56 -5.59 4.38 -17.36
CA PRO A 56 -5.94 3.05 -17.84
C PRO A 56 -7.38 2.99 -18.35
N ASP A 57 -7.62 2.32 -19.49
CA ASP A 57 -8.95 2.18 -20.08
C ASP A 57 -9.87 1.27 -19.25
N ASP A 58 -9.27 0.38 -18.44
CA ASP A 58 -9.91 -0.65 -17.64
C ASP A 58 -10.06 -0.31 -16.15
N LEU A 59 -10.09 0.98 -15.81
CA LEU A 59 -10.33 1.41 -14.43
C LEU A 59 -11.59 0.73 -13.86
N PRO A 60 -11.49 0.04 -12.71
CA PRO A 60 -12.60 -0.74 -12.19
C PRO A 60 -13.70 0.17 -11.60
N ILE A 61 -14.94 -0.03 -12.07
CA ILE A 61 -16.14 0.59 -11.46
C ILE A 61 -16.59 -0.20 -10.24
N ARG A 62 -16.45 -1.52 -10.29
CA ARG A 62 -16.82 -2.44 -9.20
C ARG A 62 -15.64 -3.35 -8.88
N GLN A 63 -15.42 -3.58 -7.60
CA GLN A 63 -14.39 -4.46 -7.12
C GLN A 63 -15.00 -5.53 -6.24
N GLU A 64 -14.54 -6.77 -6.43
CA GLU A 64 -14.89 -7.85 -5.53
C GLU A 64 -14.16 -7.71 -4.19
N PRO A 65 -14.81 -8.07 -3.08
CA PRO A 65 -14.19 -8.01 -1.78
C PRO A 65 -13.03 -9.03 -1.68
N LEU A 66 -11.96 -8.62 -1.00
CA LEU A 66 -10.93 -9.56 -0.55
C LEU A 66 -11.44 -10.23 0.72
N VAL A 67 -11.50 -11.56 0.70
CA VAL A 67 -11.98 -12.37 1.83
C VAL A 67 -10.79 -13.04 2.49
N ALA A 68 -10.72 -12.97 3.81
CA ALA A 68 -9.68 -13.67 4.56
C ALA A 68 -9.86 -15.19 4.42
N SER A 69 -8.76 -15.91 4.14
CA SER A 69 -8.71 -17.38 4.11
C SER A 69 -8.09 -17.97 5.37
N GLY A 70 -7.52 -17.15 6.22
CA GLY A 70 -6.88 -17.54 7.47
C GLY A 70 -6.23 -16.36 8.18
N ASP A 71 -5.28 -16.67 9.06
CA ASP A 71 -4.63 -15.67 9.94
C ASP A 71 -3.13 -15.98 10.15
N ASP A 72 -2.46 -16.58 9.19
CA ASP A 72 -1.02 -16.85 9.29
C ASP A 72 -0.21 -15.61 8.93
N VAL A 73 -0.67 -14.84 7.92
CA VAL A 73 -0.01 -13.65 7.43
C VAL A 73 -1.01 -12.52 7.16
N TRP A 74 -0.55 -11.28 7.34
CA TRP A 74 -1.23 -10.11 6.81
C TRP A 74 -0.84 -9.88 5.35
N MET A 75 -1.80 -9.61 4.47
CA MET A 75 -1.53 -9.09 3.13
C MET A 75 -1.88 -7.60 3.11
N PHE A 76 -0.86 -6.75 2.99
CA PHE A 76 -1.04 -5.31 2.95
C PHE A 76 -1.57 -4.87 1.59
N THR A 77 -2.79 -4.33 1.57
CA THR A 77 -3.47 -3.96 0.32
C THR A 77 -3.14 -2.54 -0.16
N GLY A 78 -2.69 -1.67 0.76
CA GLY A 78 -2.38 -0.28 0.42
C GLY A 78 -3.60 0.53 0.02
N CYS A 79 -3.36 1.69 -0.60
CA CYS A 79 -4.42 2.62 -1.01
C CYS A 79 -4.73 2.54 -2.50
N VAL A 80 -3.76 2.86 -3.36
CA VAL A 80 -3.95 2.92 -4.83
C VAL A 80 -4.16 1.53 -5.41
N MET A 81 -3.35 0.54 -5.01
CA MET A 81 -3.51 -0.84 -5.47
C MET A 81 -4.86 -1.44 -5.06
N ASP A 82 -5.32 -1.18 -3.82
CA ASP A 82 -6.64 -1.62 -3.39
C ASP A 82 -7.76 -1.01 -4.23
N ALA A 83 -7.57 0.22 -4.71
CA ALA A 83 -8.56 0.91 -5.53
C ALA A 83 -8.52 0.51 -7.02
N TRP A 84 -7.35 0.16 -7.58
CA TRP A 84 -7.17 0.00 -9.01
C TRP A 84 -6.69 -1.38 -9.47
N GLN A 85 -6.05 -2.15 -8.58
CA GLN A 85 -5.37 -3.41 -8.90
C GLN A 85 -5.75 -4.51 -7.89
N ARG A 86 -7.02 -4.60 -7.55
CA ARG A 86 -7.49 -5.60 -6.59
C ARG A 86 -7.39 -7.04 -7.12
N ASP A 87 -7.46 -7.23 -8.41
CA ASP A 87 -7.19 -8.49 -9.10
C ASP A 87 -5.76 -8.99 -8.84
N VAL A 88 -4.79 -8.07 -8.77
CA VAL A 88 -3.41 -8.40 -8.37
C VAL A 88 -3.37 -8.88 -6.92
N HIS A 89 -4.11 -8.27 -6.00
CA HIS A 89 -4.22 -8.76 -4.62
C HIS A 89 -4.85 -10.15 -4.55
N GLN A 90 -5.88 -10.41 -5.34
CA GLN A 90 -6.50 -11.74 -5.41
C GLN A 90 -5.52 -12.79 -5.96
N ALA A 91 -4.75 -12.45 -6.99
CA ALA A 91 -3.71 -13.32 -7.50
C ALA A 91 -2.61 -13.58 -6.46
N THR A 92 -2.15 -12.54 -5.77
CA THR A 92 -1.18 -12.63 -4.68
C THR A 92 -1.70 -13.53 -3.55
N GLN A 93 -2.94 -13.35 -3.14
CA GLN A 93 -3.57 -14.19 -2.11
C GLN A 93 -3.56 -15.65 -2.51
N ARG A 94 -3.98 -15.99 -3.75
CA ARG A 94 -3.96 -17.38 -4.24
C ARG A 94 -2.57 -17.99 -4.22
N VAL A 95 -1.53 -17.23 -4.55
CA VAL A 95 -0.15 -17.72 -4.51
C VAL A 95 0.31 -18.00 -3.09
N ILE A 96 0.00 -17.11 -2.12
CA ILE A 96 0.33 -17.32 -0.72
C ILE A 96 -0.43 -18.54 -0.15
N GLU A 97 -1.70 -18.71 -0.51
CA GLU A 97 -2.53 -19.86 -0.14
C GLU A 97 -1.98 -21.17 -0.72
N ALA A 98 -1.50 -21.15 -1.98
CA ALA A 98 -0.86 -22.30 -2.60
C ALA A 98 0.42 -22.73 -1.88
N ALA A 99 1.11 -21.82 -1.20
CA ALA A 99 2.23 -22.10 -0.30
C ALA A 99 1.77 -22.57 1.09
N GLY A 100 0.46 -22.74 1.33
CA GLY A 100 -0.10 -23.29 2.56
C GLY A 100 -0.31 -22.27 3.68
N PHE A 101 -0.34 -20.98 3.40
CA PHE A 101 -0.58 -19.94 4.40
C PHE A 101 -1.98 -19.35 4.31
N GLY A 102 -2.65 -19.23 5.44
CA GLY A 102 -3.90 -18.48 5.56
C GLY A 102 -3.64 -16.96 5.53
N VAL A 103 -4.39 -16.25 4.69
CA VAL A 103 -4.18 -14.83 4.41
C VAL A 103 -5.27 -13.96 5.01
N ARG A 104 -4.87 -12.88 5.67
CA ARG A 104 -5.76 -11.81 6.15
C ARG A 104 -5.44 -10.49 5.42
N PRO A 105 -6.29 -10.02 4.48
CA PRO A 105 -6.12 -8.72 3.85
C PRO A 105 -6.31 -7.58 4.85
N THR A 106 -5.49 -6.52 4.75
CA THR A 106 -5.58 -5.39 5.68
C THR A 106 -6.75 -4.46 5.41
N SER A 107 -7.18 -4.33 4.16
CA SER A 107 -8.31 -3.50 3.74
C SER A 107 -8.32 -2.11 4.42
N ASP A 108 -9.45 -1.70 5.02
CA ASP A 108 -9.60 -0.38 5.65
C ASP A 108 -8.87 -0.21 6.99
N ALA A 109 -8.39 -1.31 7.61
CA ALA A 109 -7.70 -1.24 8.89
C ALA A 109 -6.34 -0.54 8.77
N ALA A 110 -5.59 -0.85 7.69
CA ALA A 110 -4.29 -0.24 7.41
C ALA A 110 -4.26 0.29 5.96
N PRO A 111 -4.88 1.45 5.69
CA PRO A 111 -5.23 1.86 4.33
C PRO A 111 -4.09 2.44 3.51
N CYS A 112 -3.07 3.04 4.14
CA CYS A 112 -1.98 3.73 3.44
C CYS A 112 -0.69 3.64 4.23
N CYS A 113 0.39 3.22 3.57
CA CYS A 113 1.73 3.14 4.16
C CYS A 113 2.40 4.49 4.42
N GLY A 114 1.92 5.58 3.83
CA GLY A 114 2.51 6.91 3.99
C GLY A 114 3.68 7.21 3.03
N ALA A 115 4.03 6.32 2.12
CA ALA A 115 5.15 6.50 1.19
C ALA A 115 5.02 7.79 0.37
N LEU A 116 3.85 8.06 -0.21
CA LEU A 116 3.61 9.27 -1.01
C LEU A 116 3.82 10.54 -0.18
N GLN A 117 3.39 10.54 1.07
CA GLN A 117 3.58 11.67 1.98
C GLN A 117 5.06 11.86 2.32
N SER A 118 5.77 10.77 2.60
CA SER A 118 7.22 10.80 2.84
C SER A 118 7.97 11.36 1.63
N HIS A 119 7.71 10.82 0.43
CA HIS A 119 8.32 11.29 -0.81
C HIS A 119 7.98 12.74 -1.16
N ALA A 120 6.82 13.23 -0.75
CA ALA A 120 6.44 14.63 -0.90
C ALA A 120 7.05 15.55 0.19
N GLY A 121 7.85 15.03 1.12
CA GLY A 121 8.40 15.78 2.25
C GLY A 121 7.38 16.14 3.33
N MET A 122 6.23 15.45 3.34
CA MET A 122 5.17 15.62 4.36
C MET A 122 5.41 14.65 5.53
N GLY A 123 6.57 14.74 6.19
CA GLY A 123 7.02 13.76 7.20
C GLY A 123 6.06 13.60 8.37
N SER A 124 5.45 14.69 8.85
CA SER A 124 4.43 14.64 9.91
C SER A 124 3.23 13.76 9.54
N GLU A 125 2.74 13.88 8.31
CA GLU A 125 1.61 13.07 7.82
C GLU A 125 2.04 11.61 7.59
N ALA A 126 3.26 11.38 7.07
CA ALA A 126 3.81 10.06 6.91
C ALA A 126 3.92 9.32 8.26
N ARG A 127 4.42 9.97 9.30
CA ARG A 127 4.50 9.43 10.66
C ARG A 127 3.14 9.07 11.25
N LYS A 128 2.10 9.88 11.02
CA LYS A 128 0.72 9.58 11.45
C LYS A 128 0.17 8.32 10.77
N LEU A 129 0.40 8.19 9.46
CA LEU A 129 -0.05 7.03 8.69
C LEU A 129 0.71 5.75 9.12
N ALA A 130 2.02 5.82 9.27
CA ALA A 130 2.85 4.73 9.76
C ALA A 130 2.37 4.25 11.15
N THR A 131 2.16 5.16 12.09
CA THR A 131 1.65 4.84 13.42
C THR A 131 0.27 4.17 13.36
N LYS A 132 -0.61 4.63 12.47
CA LYS A 132 -1.92 4.01 12.26
C LYS A 132 -1.80 2.58 11.74
N VAL A 133 -0.95 2.35 10.76
CA VAL A 133 -0.69 1.00 10.22
C VAL A 133 -0.16 0.08 11.31
N MET A 134 0.84 0.51 12.06
CA MET A 134 1.43 -0.29 13.14
C MET A 134 0.42 -0.70 14.19
N ARG A 135 -0.48 0.21 14.59
CA ARG A 135 -1.53 -0.06 15.60
C ARG A 135 -2.64 -0.98 15.10
N SER A 136 -2.81 -1.08 13.78
CA SER A 136 -3.90 -1.85 13.17
C SER A 136 -3.53 -3.29 12.88
N LEU A 137 -2.23 -3.62 12.80
CA LEU A 137 -1.74 -4.93 12.44
C LEU A 137 -1.12 -5.62 13.66
N GLY A 138 -1.57 -6.84 13.95
CA GLY A 138 -1.02 -7.68 15.00
C GLY A 138 0.43 -8.11 14.72
N ASP A 139 0.88 -9.16 15.36
CA ASP A 139 2.29 -9.62 15.41
C ASP A 139 2.70 -10.53 14.23
N LYS A 140 1.79 -10.90 13.35
CA LYS A 140 2.04 -11.78 12.20
C LYS A 140 2.94 -11.14 11.14
N PRO A 141 3.60 -11.94 10.27
CA PRO A 141 4.28 -11.43 9.09
C PRO A 141 3.35 -10.59 8.21
N ILE A 142 3.90 -9.54 7.61
CA ILE A 142 3.17 -8.61 6.75
C ILE A 142 3.74 -8.72 5.36
N LEU A 143 2.95 -9.24 4.43
CA LEU A 143 3.33 -9.42 3.04
C LEU A 143 2.85 -8.25 2.20
N VAL A 144 3.76 -7.69 1.43
CA VAL A 144 3.50 -6.50 0.60
C VAL A 144 3.86 -6.81 -0.84
N ASN A 145 2.93 -6.63 -1.76
CA ASN A 145 3.14 -6.82 -3.21
C ASN A 145 3.35 -5.51 -3.98
N SER A 146 3.60 -4.42 -3.27
CA SER A 146 3.92 -3.09 -3.82
C SER A 146 5.27 -2.65 -3.28
N ALA A 147 6.30 -2.59 -4.14
CA ALA A 147 7.67 -2.26 -3.75
C ALA A 147 7.78 -0.93 -2.98
N GLY A 148 7.07 0.13 -3.41
CA GLY A 148 7.07 1.42 -2.73
C GLY A 148 6.46 1.37 -1.33
N CYS A 149 5.38 0.62 -1.13
CA CYS A 149 4.79 0.40 0.18
C CYS A 149 5.70 -0.45 1.06
N GLY A 150 6.26 -1.54 0.50
CA GLY A 150 7.17 -2.43 1.22
C GLY A 150 8.41 -1.70 1.72
N ALA A 151 9.07 -0.92 0.86
CA ALA A 151 10.22 -0.10 1.22
C ALA A 151 9.89 0.91 2.34
N ALA A 152 8.77 1.63 2.21
CA ALA A 152 8.34 2.58 3.23
C ALA A 152 8.06 1.92 4.59
N MET A 153 7.39 0.76 4.59
CA MET A 153 7.07 0.04 5.83
C MET A 153 8.29 -0.60 6.48
N LYS A 154 9.26 -1.07 5.69
CA LYS A 154 10.57 -1.54 6.16
C LYS A 154 11.40 -0.40 6.80
N ASP A 155 11.13 0.85 6.43
CA ASP A 155 11.82 2.04 6.96
C ASP A 155 11.10 2.73 8.14
N TYR A 156 9.99 2.18 8.64
CA TYR A 156 9.28 2.78 9.78
C TYR A 156 10.13 2.92 11.03
N GLY A 157 11.08 1.98 11.25
CA GLY A 157 12.04 2.08 12.33
C GLY A 157 12.87 3.37 12.29
N HIS A 158 13.28 3.80 11.09
CA HIS A 158 13.98 5.07 10.89
C HIS A 158 13.01 6.27 10.95
N LEU A 159 11.84 6.17 10.31
CA LEU A 159 10.85 7.24 10.24
C LEU A 159 10.32 7.67 11.62
N LEU A 160 10.08 6.70 12.52
CA LEU A 160 9.50 6.90 13.84
C LEU A 160 10.52 6.90 14.97
N GLY A 161 11.68 6.29 14.78
CA GLY A 161 12.78 6.24 15.76
C GLY A 161 12.50 5.39 16.99
N THR A 162 11.47 4.52 16.98
CA THR A 162 11.08 3.70 18.13
C THR A 162 11.43 2.22 17.96
N ASP A 163 11.57 1.48 19.07
CA ASP A 163 11.85 0.04 19.03
C ASP A 163 10.65 -0.74 18.49
N GLU A 164 9.43 -0.32 18.79
CA GLU A 164 8.21 -0.90 18.24
C GLU A 164 8.16 -0.77 16.70
N ALA A 165 8.60 0.37 16.17
CA ALA A 165 8.65 0.57 14.74
C ALA A 165 9.75 -0.29 14.08
N ARG A 166 10.89 -0.46 14.73
CA ARG A 166 11.93 -1.40 14.28
C ARG A 166 11.45 -2.85 14.27
N ALA A 167 10.78 -3.27 15.35
CA ALA A 167 10.18 -4.60 15.43
C ALA A 167 9.08 -4.81 14.39
N PHE A 168 8.27 -3.78 14.11
CA PHE A 168 7.28 -3.83 13.03
C PHE A 168 7.95 -4.00 11.67
N SER A 169 8.95 -3.17 11.36
CA SER A 169 9.68 -3.22 10.08
C SER A 169 10.33 -4.58 9.82
N ALA A 170 10.82 -5.25 10.85
CA ALA A 170 11.48 -6.55 10.75
C ALA A 170 10.55 -7.69 10.29
N ARG A 171 9.24 -7.53 10.39
CA ARG A 171 8.25 -8.53 9.95
C ARG A 171 7.52 -8.14 8.66
N VAL A 172 8.00 -7.10 7.97
CA VAL A 172 7.51 -6.69 6.65
C VAL A 172 8.35 -7.36 5.58
N PHE A 173 7.72 -8.11 4.71
CA PHE A 173 8.35 -8.85 3.62
C PHE A 173 7.73 -8.44 2.28
N ASP A 174 8.55 -8.35 1.24
CA ASP A 174 8.04 -8.48 -0.12
C ASP A 174 7.46 -9.89 -0.30
N VAL A 175 6.40 -10.02 -1.07
CA VAL A 175 5.78 -11.34 -1.33
C VAL A 175 6.81 -12.31 -1.91
N SER A 176 7.67 -11.83 -2.82
CA SER A 176 8.70 -12.67 -3.44
C SER A 176 9.77 -13.12 -2.45
N GLU A 177 10.18 -12.26 -1.51
CA GLU A 177 11.11 -12.63 -0.43
C GLU A 177 10.51 -13.74 0.43
N PHE A 178 9.28 -13.53 0.89
CA PHE A 178 8.61 -14.51 1.74
C PHE A 178 8.40 -15.86 1.04
N LEU A 179 8.01 -15.85 -0.22
CA LEU A 179 7.79 -17.08 -0.98
C LEU A 179 9.10 -17.80 -1.32
N ALA A 180 10.20 -17.06 -1.54
CA ALA A 180 11.52 -17.66 -1.76
C ALA A 180 11.99 -18.49 -0.55
N ASP A 181 11.72 -18.01 0.67
CA ASP A 181 12.04 -18.70 1.92
C ASP A 181 11.13 -19.92 2.17
N HIS A 182 10.06 -20.07 1.39
CA HIS A 182 9.06 -21.14 1.54
C HIS A 182 8.80 -21.90 0.24
N VAL A 183 9.77 -21.90 -0.67
CA VAL A 183 9.64 -22.55 -2.00
C VAL A 183 9.35 -24.04 -1.92
N ASP A 184 9.82 -24.71 -0.88
CA ASP A 184 9.59 -26.12 -0.56
C ASP A 184 8.12 -26.46 -0.26
N LYS A 185 7.33 -25.47 0.12
CA LYS A 185 5.89 -25.66 0.42
C LYS A 185 5.00 -25.65 -0.82
N PHE A 186 5.52 -25.23 -1.97
CA PHE A 186 4.71 -25.24 -3.18
C PHE A 186 4.49 -26.66 -3.69
N PRO A 187 3.27 -26.97 -4.18
CA PRO A 187 3.02 -28.26 -4.80
C PRO A 187 3.93 -28.42 -6.02
N THR A 188 4.57 -29.59 -6.11
CA THR A 188 5.40 -29.91 -7.27
C THR A 188 4.53 -29.95 -8.51
N VAL A 189 4.75 -29.00 -9.43
CA VAL A 189 4.12 -29.03 -10.74
C VAL A 189 4.75 -30.17 -11.53
N LYS A 190 4.00 -31.23 -11.76
CA LYS A 190 4.43 -32.27 -12.71
C LYS A 190 4.43 -31.67 -14.11
N PRO A 191 5.53 -31.83 -14.88
CA PRO A 191 5.60 -31.33 -16.25
C PRO A 191 4.59 -32.03 -17.17
#